data_bc5d4dc952f5229d11f6964688cb10ce
#
_entry.id   bc5d4dc952f5229d11f6964688cb10ce
#
_cell.length_a   1.000
_cell.length_b   1.000
_cell.length_c   1.000
_cell.angle_alpha   90.00
_cell.angle_beta   90.00
_cell.angle_gamma   90.00
#
_symmetry.space_group_name_H-M   'P 1'
#
loop_
_entity.id
_entity.type
_entity.pdbx_description
1 polymer ?
#
loop_
_entity_poly.entity_id
_entity_poly.type
_entity_poly.pdbx_seq_one_letter_code
_entity_poly.pdbx_strand_id
1 'polypeptide(L)'
;MVTGRLTTTISQKTKVAQSNHLHIEFKKMSIQLNLDGLSFCIFNPGLSCIESIYHLSLPISMPPIVAEQEVQKYLNEERALCQDFDTIKVLHNNEQFAFVPEKLFATEHLFEYLKFNVAEYRNQIISHDTLSGEKMIHVYIPNAAINRVLRETYGIFEYEHFTTTLLGVLLMHNPQKKDAIYAHFDKNAFHLVVFKEGQLVFFNRFAFEEPIDMLYYLLFSLEQLAIDTEVTPLYLLGDIIRNSERYYLIYKYVRFIYFLPPQKNNPFCQNMDPTLARQNFILTHTF
;
A
#
# COMPACT_ATOMS: atom_id res chain seq x y z
N MET A 1 -60.09 38.12 -58.65
CA MET A 1 -58.78 37.60 -59.11
C MET A 1 -57.70 38.03 -58.15
N VAL A 2 -57.34 37.22 -57.16
CA VAL A 2 -56.11 37.39 -56.38
C VAL A 2 -55.72 35.99 -55.94
N THR A 3 -54.63 35.56 -56.46
CA THR A 3 -53.97 34.28 -56.16
C THR A 3 -53.15 34.41 -54.92
N GLY A 4 -53.57 33.74 -53.85
CA GLY A 4 -52.73 33.59 -52.59
C GLY A 4 -51.86 32.37 -52.67
N ARG A 5 -50.54 32.54 -52.59
CA ARG A 5 -49.55 31.50 -52.40
C ARG A 5 -49.42 31.17 -50.93
N LEU A 6 -49.70 29.92 -50.53
CA LEU A 6 -49.39 29.32 -49.28
C LEU A 6 -47.91 28.88 -49.27
N THR A 7 -47.10 29.49 -48.47
CA THR A 7 -45.75 29.05 -48.17
C THR A 7 -45.76 28.16 -46.92
N THR A 8 -45.58 26.86 -47.15
CA THR A 8 -45.44 25.88 -46.06
C THR A 8 -44.01 25.86 -45.58
N THR A 9 -43.76 26.36 -44.35
CA THR A 9 -42.46 26.27 -43.70
C THR A 9 -42.32 24.92 -43.01
N ILE A 10 -41.50 24.06 -43.59
CA ILE A 10 -41.15 22.78 -42.98
C ILE A 10 -40.06 23.07 -41.92
N SER A 11 -40.46 23.01 -40.67
CA SER A 11 -39.51 23.01 -39.53
C SER A 11 -38.89 21.61 -39.41
N GLN A 12 -37.68 21.46 -39.89
CA GLN A 12 -36.88 20.27 -39.59
C GLN A 12 -36.38 20.37 -38.14
N LYS A 13 -36.98 19.64 -37.20
CA LYS A 13 -36.44 19.34 -35.91
C LYS A 13 -35.31 18.33 -36.11
N THR A 14 -34.09 18.81 -36.10
CA THR A 14 -32.88 17.98 -35.95
C THR A 14 -32.90 17.37 -34.56
N LYS A 15 -33.25 16.10 -34.44
CA LYS A 15 -33.00 15.31 -33.26
C LYS A 15 -31.49 15.15 -33.15
N VAL A 16 -30.86 15.92 -32.26
CA VAL A 16 -29.52 15.63 -31.77
C VAL A 16 -29.66 14.31 -31.00
N ALA A 17 -29.15 13.24 -31.57
CA ALA A 17 -28.96 11.99 -30.88
C ALA A 17 -27.94 12.28 -29.75
N GLN A 18 -28.41 12.35 -28.51
CA GLN A 18 -27.56 12.23 -27.38
C GLN A 18 -26.94 10.82 -27.43
N SER A 19 -25.70 10.74 -27.88
CA SER A 19 -24.87 9.56 -27.66
C SER A 19 -24.70 9.41 -26.15
N ASN A 20 -25.48 8.50 -25.57
CA ASN A 20 -25.16 7.93 -24.27
C ASN A 20 -23.80 7.19 -24.42
N HIS A 21 -22.71 7.93 -24.33
CA HIS A 21 -21.44 7.33 -23.96
C HIS A 21 -21.66 6.82 -22.53
N LEU A 22 -21.87 5.52 -22.41
CA LEU A 22 -21.60 4.80 -21.19
C LEU A 22 -20.15 5.18 -20.82
N HIS A 23 -19.99 6.11 -19.88
CA HIS A 23 -18.72 6.32 -19.21
C HIS A 23 -18.45 5.02 -18.45
N ILE A 24 -17.73 4.11 -19.09
CA ILE A 24 -17.11 2.99 -18.40
C ILE A 24 -16.08 3.66 -17.49
N GLU A 25 -16.41 3.81 -16.23
CA GLU A 25 -15.46 4.30 -15.22
C GLU A 25 -14.45 3.18 -14.98
N PHE A 26 -13.29 3.29 -15.60
CA PHE A 26 -12.16 2.40 -15.36
C PHE A 26 -11.57 2.71 -13.98
N LYS A 27 -12.03 2.00 -12.96
CA LYS A 27 -11.51 2.14 -11.59
C LYS A 27 -10.32 1.22 -11.41
N LYS A 28 -9.42 1.65 -10.51
CA LYS A 28 -8.29 0.84 -10.07
C LYS A 28 -8.49 0.46 -8.60
N MET A 29 -7.99 -0.71 -8.22
CA MET A 29 -8.04 -1.15 -6.85
C MET A 29 -6.66 -1.56 -6.36
N SER A 30 -6.29 -1.15 -5.16
CA SER A 30 -5.17 -1.71 -4.41
C SER A 30 -5.68 -2.48 -3.20
N ILE A 31 -5.05 -3.61 -2.92
CA ILE A 31 -5.39 -4.50 -1.81
C ILE A 31 -4.11 -4.72 -1.00
N GLN A 32 -4.16 -4.47 0.30
CA GLN A 32 -3.05 -4.78 1.21
C GLN A 32 -3.46 -5.95 2.11
N LEU A 33 -2.67 -7.01 2.07
CA LEU A 33 -2.81 -8.16 2.93
C LEU A 33 -1.89 -8.00 4.13
N ASN A 34 -2.46 -7.84 5.32
CA ASN A 34 -1.77 -7.82 6.59
C ASN A 34 -1.99 -9.14 7.34
N LEU A 35 -1.26 -9.37 8.43
CA LEU A 35 -1.45 -10.53 9.29
C LEU A 35 -2.82 -10.53 9.99
N ASP A 36 -3.43 -9.37 10.20
CA ASP A 36 -4.69 -9.16 10.91
C ASP A 36 -5.86 -8.79 10.00
N GLY A 37 -5.70 -8.94 8.67
CA GLY A 37 -6.78 -8.71 7.71
C GLY A 37 -6.36 -8.09 6.38
N LEU A 38 -7.34 -7.53 5.68
CA LEU A 38 -7.18 -6.93 4.37
C LEU A 38 -7.69 -5.48 4.37
N SER A 39 -6.99 -4.64 3.61
CA SER A 39 -7.44 -3.28 3.30
C SER A 39 -7.59 -3.12 1.79
N PHE A 40 -8.64 -2.44 1.36
CA PHE A 40 -8.96 -2.20 -0.05
C PHE A 40 -9.05 -0.71 -0.29
N CYS A 41 -8.43 -0.20 -1.35
CA CYS A 41 -8.52 1.20 -1.76
C CYS A 41 -8.97 1.26 -3.21
N ILE A 42 -10.02 2.03 -3.49
CA ILE A 42 -10.56 2.24 -4.82
C ILE A 42 -10.19 3.63 -5.30
N PHE A 43 -9.50 3.69 -6.43
CA PHE A 43 -9.11 4.91 -7.11
C PHE A 43 -9.91 5.10 -8.39
N ASN A 44 -10.42 6.31 -8.60
CA ASN A 44 -11.11 6.72 -9.81
C ASN A 44 -10.20 7.61 -10.66
N PRO A 45 -9.65 7.11 -11.77
CA PRO A 45 -8.78 7.89 -12.66
C PRO A 45 -9.51 9.07 -13.32
N GLY A 46 -10.81 8.91 -13.62
CA GLY A 46 -11.61 9.97 -14.24
C GLY A 46 -11.81 11.20 -13.34
N LEU A 47 -11.90 10.98 -12.04
CA LEU A 47 -11.97 12.02 -11.02
C LEU A 47 -10.60 12.35 -10.43
N SER A 48 -9.56 11.57 -10.76
CA SER A 48 -8.21 11.66 -10.19
C SER A 48 -8.20 11.64 -8.66
N CYS A 49 -9.02 10.79 -8.05
CA CYS A 49 -9.15 10.74 -6.59
C CYS A 49 -9.44 9.33 -6.05
N ILE A 50 -9.14 9.13 -4.77
CA ILE A 50 -9.50 7.93 -4.01
C ILE A 50 -10.96 8.05 -3.57
N GLU A 51 -11.79 7.13 -4.03
CA GLU A 51 -13.23 7.12 -3.73
C GLU A 51 -13.53 6.53 -2.36
N SER A 52 -12.85 5.43 -2.01
CA SER A 52 -13.17 4.71 -0.78
C SER A 52 -12.02 3.82 -0.32
N ILE A 53 -12.00 3.55 0.98
CA ILE A 53 -11.11 2.59 1.63
C ILE A 53 -11.99 1.70 2.50
N TYR A 54 -11.77 0.38 2.41
CA TYR A 54 -12.47 -0.65 3.18
C TYR A 54 -11.47 -1.48 3.97
N HIS A 55 -11.90 -2.03 5.09
CA HIS A 55 -11.09 -2.90 5.94
C HIS A 55 -11.88 -4.14 6.32
N LEU A 56 -11.27 -5.30 6.13
CA LEU A 56 -11.71 -6.57 6.68
C LEU A 56 -10.70 -7.01 7.75
N SER A 57 -11.13 -7.03 9.02
CA SER A 57 -10.29 -7.52 10.11
C SER A 57 -10.46 -9.03 10.26
N LEU A 58 -9.33 -9.74 10.33
CA LEU A 58 -9.29 -11.19 10.57
C LEU A 58 -8.41 -11.46 11.78
N PRO A 59 -8.85 -12.27 12.77
CA PRO A 59 -7.99 -12.67 13.87
C PRO A 59 -6.73 -13.40 13.38
N ILE A 60 -5.56 -13.05 13.91
CA ILE A 60 -4.28 -13.67 13.53
C ILE A 60 -4.30 -15.20 13.78
N SER A 61 -5.04 -15.64 14.79
CA SER A 61 -5.22 -17.06 15.12
C SER A 61 -6.21 -17.81 14.22
N MET A 62 -6.83 -17.14 13.24
CA MET A 62 -7.82 -17.74 12.35
C MET A 62 -7.17 -18.80 11.45
N PRO A 63 -7.73 -20.03 11.35
CA PRO A 63 -7.23 -21.03 10.42
C PRO A 63 -7.30 -20.53 8.96
N PRO A 64 -6.29 -20.83 8.13
CA PRO A 64 -6.23 -20.32 6.75
C PRO A 64 -7.50 -20.58 5.92
N ILE A 65 -8.08 -21.77 6.03
CA ILE A 65 -9.30 -22.12 5.29
C ILE A 65 -10.51 -21.27 5.71
N VAL A 66 -10.59 -20.89 6.99
CA VAL A 66 -11.66 -20.03 7.50
C VAL A 66 -11.41 -18.59 7.03
N ALA A 67 -10.16 -18.13 7.05
CA ALA A 67 -9.79 -16.83 6.53
C ALA A 67 -10.15 -16.68 5.05
N GLU A 68 -9.91 -17.70 4.22
CA GLU A 68 -10.31 -17.72 2.81
C GLU A 68 -11.85 -17.58 2.67
N GLN A 69 -12.62 -18.29 3.48
CA GLN A 69 -14.10 -18.22 3.45
C GLN A 69 -14.61 -16.84 3.87
N GLU A 70 -14.04 -16.25 4.92
CA GLU A 70 -14.43 -14.90 5.38
C GLU A 70 -14.06 -13.83 4.34
N VAL A 71 -12.88 -13.94 3.70
CA VAL A 71 -12.50 -13.04 2.60
C VAL A 71 -13.48 -13.18 1.44
N GLN A 72 -13.77 -14.40 0.98
CA GLN A 72 -14.73 -14.65 -0.12
C GLN A 72 -16.11 -14.08 0.19
N LYS A 73 -16.60 -14.30 1.42
CA LYS A 73 -17.87 -13.76 1.89
C LYS A 73 -17.88 -12.24 1.85
N TYR A 74 -16.85 -11.59 2.40
CA TYR A 74 -16.71 -10.14 2.42
C TYR A 74 -16.71 -9.53 1.01
N LEU A 75 -15.95 -10.14 0.08
CA LEU A 75 -15.90 -9.70 -1.31
C LEU A 75 -17.26 -9.80 -2.02
N ASN A 76 -18.11 -10.77 -1.64
CA ASN A 76 -19.45 -10.94 -2.22
C ASN A 76 -20.49 -10.00 -1.59
N GLU A 77 -20.31 -9.60 -0.34
CA GLU A 77 -21.27 -8.76 0.40
C GLU A 77 -21.02 -7.27 0.20
N GLU A 78 -19.74 -6.84 0.04
CA GLU A 78 -19.40 -5.44 -0.13
C GLU A 78 -19.59 -4.99 -1.60
N ARG A 79 -20.68 -4.26 -1.86
CA ARG A 79 -21.08 -3.85 -3.19
C ARG A 79 -20.00 -3.09 -3.97
N ALA A 80 -19.22 -2.27 -3.29
CA ALA A 80 -18.17 -1.49 -3.93
C ALA A 80 -17.03 -2.37 -4.46
N LEU A 81 -16.87 -3.58 -3.89
CA LEU A 81 -15.89 -4.56 -4.34
C LEU A 81 -16.44 -5.52 -5.40
N CYS A 82 -17.77 -5.59 -5.59
CA CYS A 82 -18.45 -6.43 -6.58
C CYS A 82 -18.53 -5.77 -7.97
N GLN A 83 -17.48 -5.10 -8.42
CA GLN A 83 -17.44 -4.45 -9.73
C GLN A 83 -16.16 -4.81 -10.47
N ASP A 84 -16.13 -4.56 -11.79
CA ASP A 84 -14.92 -4.72 -12.58
C ASP A 84 -13.93 -3.59 -12.32
N PHE A 85 -12.65 -3.93 -12.23
CA PHE A 85 -11.55 -2.99 -12.10
C PHE A 85 -10.60 -3.13 -13.29
N ASP A 86 -10.10 -2.02 -13.81
CA ASP A 86 -9.13 -1.99 -14.90
C ASP A 86 -7.79 -2.61 -14.48
N THR A 87 -7.35 -2.23 -13.29
CA THR A 87 -6.13 -2.80 -12.69
C THR A 87 -6.34 -3.07 -11.20
N ILE A 88 -5.77 -4.19 -10.76
CA ILE A 88 -5.74 -4.55 -9.34
C ILE A 88 -4.29 -4.83 -8.96
N LYS A 89 -3.84 -4.20 -7.88
CA LYS A 89 -2.52 -4.42 -7.30
C LYS A 89 -2.65 -4.91 -5.87
N VAL A 90 -1.98 -6.03 -5.57
CA VAL A 90 -2.02 -6.68 -4.25
C VAL A 90 -0.67 -6.53 -3.56
N LEU A 91 -0.67 -6.02 -2.34
CA LEU A 91 0.52 -5.85 -1.50
C LEU A 91 0.53 -6.88 -0.38
N HIS A 92 1.53 -7.75 -0.36
CA HIS A 92 1.73 -8.72 0.71
C HIS A 92 2.57 -8.12 1.83
N ASN A 93 1.97 -7.87 3.00
CA ASN A 93 2.66 -7.36 4.19
C ASN A 93 2.86 -8.47 5.21
N ASN A 94 3.96 -9.20 5.07
CA ASN A 94 4.35 -10.29 5.96
C ASN A 94 5.84 -10.25 6.32
N GLU A 95 6.30 -11.19 7.14
CA GLU A 95 7.69 -11.26 7.63
C GLU A 95 8.56 -12.24 6.83
N GLN A 96 7.97 -12.91 5.85
CA GLN A 96 8.62 -13.99 5.10
C GLN A 96 9.34 -13.45 3.87
N PHE A 97 10.38 -12.67 4.09
CA PHE A 97 11.15 -12.04 3.01
C PHE A 97 12.65 -11.92 3.32
N ALA A 98 13.43 -11.65 2.29
CA ALA A 98 14.84 -11.29 2.35
C ALA A 98 15.22 -10.30 1.26
N PHE A 99 16.20 -9.43 1.53
CA PHE A 99 16.84 -8.62 0.51
C PHE A 99 18.12 -9.28 0.01
N VAL A 100 18.29 -9.32 -1.30
CA VAL A 100 19.44 -9.91 -1.98
C VAL A 100 20.06 -8.86 -2.89
N PRO A 101 21.37 -8.57 -2.78
CA PRO A 101 22.04 -7.72 -3.76
C PRO A 101 21.86 -8.28 -5.19
N GLU A 102 21.50 -7.44 -6.14
CA GLU A 102 21.21 -7.85 -7.53
C GLU A 102 22.33 -8.71 -8.14
N LYS A 103 23.59 -8.38 -7.81
CA LYS A 103 24.77 -9.12 -8.30
C LYS A 103 24.89 -10.56 -7.76
N LEU A 104 24.23 -10.85 -6.64
CA LEU A 104 24.24 -12.16 -5.97
C LEU A 104 22.94 -12.93 -6.20
N PHE A 105 21.98 -12.31 -6.91
CA PHE A 105 20.69 -12.91 -7.14
C PHE A 105 20.71 -13.90 -8.30
N ALA A 106 20.14 -15.08 -8.07
CA ALA A 106 19.86 -16.09 -9.09
C ALA A 106 18.50 -16.74 -8.79
N THR A 107 17.66 -16.85 -9.80
CA THR A 107 16.30 -17.38 -9.66
C THR A 107 16.27 -18.84 -9.21
N GLU A 108 17.35 -19.59 -9.45
CA GLU A 108 17.51 -20.98 -9.03
C GLU A 108 17.69 -21.12 -7.51
N HIS A 109 18.06 -20.03 -6.83
CA HIS A 109 18.41 -20.00 -5.40
C HIS A 109 17.40 -19.26 -4.53
N LEU A 110 16.18 -19.00 -5.00
CA LEU A 110 15.14 -18.27 -4.26
C LEU A 110 14.92 -18.79 -2.85
N PHE A 111 14.95 -20.09 -2.71
CA PHE A 111 14.78 -20.76 -1.42
C PHE A 111 15.94 -20.50 -0.45
N GLU A 112 17.17 -20.55 -0.92
CA GLU A 112 18.36 -20.36 -0.10
C GLU A 112 18.39 -18.96 0.54
N TYR A 113 17.81 -17.96 -0.11
CA TYR A 113 17.73 -16.60 0.43
C TYR A 113 16.77 -16.50 1.61
N LEU A 114 15.74 -17.35 1.66
CA LEU A 114 14.69 -17.30 2.69
C LEU A 114 14.93 -18.28 3.85
N LYS A 115 15.81 -19.27 3.72
CA LYS A 115 15.97 -20.38 4.67
C LYS A 115 16.26 -19.99 6.11
N PHE A 116 16.83 -18.79 6.33
CA PHE A 116 17.11 -18.28 7.66
C PHE A 116 15.98 -17.43 8.26
N ASN A 117 15.05 -16.96 7.41
CA ASN A 117 13.97 -16.07 7.79
C ASN A 117 12.62 -16.77 7.85
N VAL A 118 12.53 -18.00 7.32
CA VAL A 118 11.28 -18.74 7.20
C VAL A 118 11.42 -20.13 7.79
N ALA A 119 10.61 -20.43 8.82
CA ALA A 119 10.67 -21.73 9.53
C ALA A 119 10.09 -22.89 8.70
N GLU A 120 8.99 -22.64 7.96
CA GLU A 120 8.34 -23.63 7.11
C GLU A 120 8.08 -23.07 5.71
N TYR A 121 8.58 -23.74 4.69
CA TYR A 121 8.48 -23.31 3.29
C TYR A 121 8.04 -24.44 2.33
N ARG A 122 7.72 -25.63 2.84
CA ARG A 122 7.31 -26.75 2.00
C ARG A 122 6.04 -26.42 1.22
N ASN A 123 6.12 -26.53 -0.11
CA ASN A 123 5.02 -26.27 -1.05
C ASN A 123 4.56 -24.80 -1.13
N GLN A 124 5.37 -23.83 -0.73
CA GLN A 124 5.05 -22.42 -0.88
C GLN A 124 5.58 -21.86 -2.20
N ILE A 125 4.85 -20.91 -2.77
CA ILE A 125 5.29 -20.14 -3.93
C ILE A 125 6.24 -19.07 -3.42
N ILE A 126 7.42 -18.95 -4.03
CA ILE A 126 8.37 -17.88 -3.74
C ILE A 126 8.34 -16.90 -4.91
N SER A 127 8.23 -15.64 -4.61
CA SER A 127 8.24 -14.53 -5.57
C SER A 127 9.39 -13.57 -5.28
N HIS A 128 9.70 -12.72 -6.25
CA HIS A 128 10.70 -11.67 -6.07
C HIS A 128 10.29 -10.41 -6.80
N ASP A 129 10.66 -9.26 -6.23
CA ASP A 129 10.49 -7.94 -6.81
C ASP A 129 11.86 -7.29 -6.99
N THR A 130 11.98 -6.42 -7.99
CA THR A 130 13.17 -5.58 -8.16
C THR A 130 12.95 -4.24 -7.49
N LEU A 131 13.81 -3.88 -6.53
CA LEU A 131 13.76 -2.56 -5.91
C LEU A 131 14.46 -1.55 -6.81
N SER A 132 13.66 -0.81 -7.56
CA SER A 132 14.14 0.17 -8.52
C SER A 132 15.01 1.24 -7.83
N GLY A 133 16.26 1.40 -8.29
CA GLY A 133 17.21 2.41 -7.78
C GLY A 133 18.18 1.93 -6.71
N GLU A 134 17.97 0.78 -6.06
CA GLU A 134 18.82 0.29 -4.96
C GLU A 134 19.67 -0.95 -5.30
N LYS A 135 19.60 -1.46 -6.53
CA LYS A 135 20.32 -2.67 -6.97
C LYS A 135 20.12 -3.86 -6.02
N MET A 136 18.91 -4.00 -5.51
CA MET A 136 18.49 -5.07 -4.63
C MET A 136 17.25 -5.78 -5.16
N ILE A 137 17.20 -7.07 -4.92
CA ILE A 137 16.04 -7.91 -5.18
C ILE A 137 15.40 -8.25 -3.84
N HIS A 138 14.10 -8.12 -3.78
CA HIS A 138 13.29 -8.47 -2.63
C HIS A 138 12.65 -9.82 -2.88
N VAL A 139 13.08 -10.87 -2.17
CA VAL A 139 12.57 -12.23 -2.28
C VAL A 139 11.60 -12.46 -1.14
N TYR A 140 10.41 -13.01 -1.41
CA TYR A 140 9.36 -13.18 -0.40
C TYR A 140 8.40 -14.33 -0.72
N ILE A 141 7.57 -14.68 0.26
CA ILE A 141 6.51 -15.68 0.13
C ILE A 141 5.15 -14.96 0.13
N PRO A 142 4.45 -14.88 -1.01
CA PRO A 142 3.09 -14.33 -1.06
C PRO A 142 2.09 -15.28 -0.39
N ASN A 143 0.98 -14.73 0.13
CA ASN A 143 -0.12 -15.54 0.64
C ASN A 143 -0.89 -16.19 -0.52
N ALA A 144 -0.50 -17.41 -0.87
CA ALA A 144 -1.07 -18.15 -2.00
C ALA A 144 -2.57 -18.46 -1.83
N ALA A 145 -3.02 -18.67 -0.59
CA ALA A 145 -4.42 -18.96 -0.28
C ALA A 145 -5.32 -17.77 -0.60
N ILE A 146 -4.98 -16.59 -0.12
CA ILE A 146 -5.74 -15.36 -0.42
C ILE A 146 -5.59 -14.98 -1.89
N ASN A 147 -4.41 -15.14 -2.50
CA ASN A 147 -4.24 -14.91 -3.94
C ASN A 147 -5.17 -15.79 -4.79
N ARG A 148 -5.45 -17.03 -4.36
CA ARG A 148 -6.43 -17.89 -5.02
C ARG A 148 -7.83 -17.30 -4.97
N VAL A 149 -8.30 -16.89 -3.80
CA VAL A 149 -9.62 -16.26 -3.62
C VAL A 149 -9.75 -14.99 -4.48
N LEU A 150 -8.73 -14.13 -4.45
CA LEU A 150 -8.72 -12.90 -5.27
C LEU A 150 -8.73 -13.21 -6.77
N ARG A 151 -8.02 -14.26 -7.21
CA ARG A 151 -8.00 -14.68 -8.61
C ARG A 151 -9.32 -15.26 -9.08
N GLU A 152 -10.00 -16.01 -8.23
CA GLU A 152 -11.34 -16.53 -8.50
C GLU A 152 -12.39 -15.41 -8.60
N THR A 153 -12.21 -14.34 -7.82
CA THR A 153 -13.13 -13.20 -7.81
C THR A 153 -12.86 -12.21 -8.94
N TYR A 154 -11.59 -11.84 -9.17
CA TYR A 154 -11.23 -10.72 -10.05
C TYR A 154 -10.42 -11.12 -11.29
N GLY A 155 -10.00 -12.37 -11.41
CA GLY A 155 -9.15 -12.82 -12.52
C GLY A 155 -7.68 -12.45 -12.34
N ILE A 156 -7.10 -11.78 -13.33
CA ILE A 156 -5.68 -11.45 -13.35
C ILE A 156 -5.42 -10.17 -12.56
N PHE A 157 -4.41 -10.19 -11.72
CA PHE A 157 -3.93 -9.02 -10.97
C PHE A 157 -2.40 -9.06 -10.81
N GLU A 158 -1.81 -7.91 -10.52
CA GLU A 158 -0.41 -7.78 -10.14
C GLU A 158 -0.27 -7.87 -8.62
N TYR A 159 0.84 -8.42 -8.15
CA TYR A 159 1.16 -8.41 -6.73
C TYR A 159 2.64 -8.19 -6.49
N GLU A 160 2.95 -7.55 -5.36
CA GLU A 160 4.31 -7.34 -4.87
C GLU A 160 4.34 -7.37 -3.34
N HIS A 161 5.52 -7.35 -2.77
CA HIS A 161 5.63 -7.20 -1.33
C HIS A 161 5.42 -5.75 -0.91
N PHE A 162 4.74 -5.55 0.21
CA PHE A 162 4.48 -4.22 0.80
C PHE A 162 5.75 -3.38 0.93
N THR A 163 6.86 -3.99 1.37
CA THR A 163 8.13 -3.30 1.55
C THR A 163 8.72 -2.79 0.25
N THR A 164 8.49 -3.46 -0.87
CA THR A 164 8.93 -2.99 -2.20
C THR A 164 8.27 -1.66 -2.52
N THR A 165 6.94 -1.57 -2.36
CA THR A 165 6.20 -0.31 -2.52
C THR A 165 6.65 0.73 -1.50
N LEU A 166 6.77 0.36 -0.21
CA LEU A 166 7.19 1.28 0.84
C LEU A 166 8.54 1.95 0.50
N LEU A 167 9.56 1.16 0.19
CA LEU A 167 10.88 1.68 -0.15
C LEU A 167 10.86 2.52 -1.42
N GLY A 168 10.14 2.10 -2.45
CA GLY A 168 9.94 2.88 -3.68
C GLY A 168 9.34 4.26 -3.42
N VAL A 169 8.28 4.33 -2.60
CA VAL A 169 7.64 5.58 -2.20
C VAL A 169 8.59 6.47 -1.39
N LEU A 170 9.33 5.90 -0.43
CA LEU A 170 10.26 6.67 0.39
C LEU A 170 11.45 7.21 -0.41
N LEU A 171 11.96 6.46 -1.38
CA LEU A 171 12.98 6.94 -2.30
C LEU A 171 12.49 8.13 -3.13
N MET A 172 11.23 8.11 -3.58
CA MET A 172 10.62 9.26 -4.28
C MET A 172 10.41 10.46 -3.35
N HIS A 173 10.13 10.24 -2.06
CA HIS A 173 9.98 11.31 -1.06
C HIS A 173 11.32 11.91 -0.61
N ASN A 174 12.44 11.23 -0.86
CA ASN A 174 13.78 11.72 -0.54
C ASN A 174 14.64 12.00 -1.80
N PRO A 175 14.18 12.84 -2.75
CA PRO A 175 14.88 13.07 -4.02
C PRO A 175 16.23 13.78 -3.83
N GLN A 176 16.40 14.50 -2.71
CA GLN A 176 17.65 15.20 -2.37
C GLN A 176 18.65 14.31 -1.67
N LYS A 177 18.30 13.03 -1.45
CA LYS A 177 19.14 12.05 -0.79
C LYS A 177 19.70 12.53 0.56
N LYS A 178 18.85 13.14 1.37
CA LYS A 178 19.21 13.61 2.72
C LYS A 178 19.13 12.45 3.72
N ASP A 179 19.88 12.60 4.80
CA ASP A 179 19.76 11.74 5.96
C ASP A 179 18.35 11.86 6.54
N ALA A 180 17.69 10.74 6.71
CA ALA A 180 16.32 10.68 7.19
C ALA A 180 15.99 9.31 7.78
N ILE A 181 15.14 9.33 8.78
CA ILE A 181 14.57 8.14 9.42
C ILE A 181 13.09 8.10 9.05
N TYR A 182 12.60 6.94 8.62
CA TYR A 182 11.19 6.71 8.38
C TYR A 182 10.70 5.54 9.22
N ALA A 183 9.58 5.73 9.90
CA ALA A 183 8.93 4.67 10.67
C ALA A 183 7.48 4.53 10.23
N HIS A 184 7.18 3.42 9.53
CA HIS A 184 5.82 3.07 9.14
C HIS A 184 5.22 2.10 10.15
N PHE A 185 4.14 2.51 10.79
CA PHE A 185 3.47 1.76 11.85
C PHE A 185 2.29 0.96 11.32
N ASP A 186 2.28 -0.30 11.70
CA ASP A 186 1.10 -1.16 11.74
C ASP A 186 0.56 -1.20 13.18
N LYS A 187 -0.48 -2.00 13.42
CA LYS A 187 -1.09 -2.12 14.75
C LYS A 187 -0.08 -2.58 15.82
N ASN A 188 0.66 -3.66 15.54
CA ASN A 188 1.59 -4.31 16.48
C ASN A 188 3.00 -4.50 15.89
N ALA A 189 3.35 -3.71 14.91
CA ALA A 189 4.67 -3.74 14.30
C ALA A 189 5.01 -2.38 13.67
N PHE A 190 6.27 -2.17 13.37
CA PHE A 190 6.68 -1.04 12.54
C PHE A 190 7.85 -1.41 11.62
N HIS A 191 7.90 -0.76 10.48
CA HIS A 191 9.02 -0.81 9.55
C HIS A 191 9.92 0.39 9.80
N LEU A 192 11.19 0.14 10.08
CA LEU A 192 12.19 1.20 10.25
C LEU A 192 13.08 1.25 9.00
N VAL A 193 13.15 2.42 8.40
CA VAL A 193 13.96 2.70 7.19
C VAL A 193 14.89 3.86 7.49
N VAL A 194 16.18 3.69 7.25
CA VAL A 194 17.17 4.75 7.50
C VAL A 194 17.97 5.02 6.23
N PHE A 195 17.97 6.28 5.83
CA PHE A 195 18.85 6.81 4.79
C PHE A 195 19.98 7.62 5.43
N LYS A 196 21.22 7.32 5.03
CA LYS A 196 22.42 8.04 5.45
C LYS A 196 23.30 8.30 4.23
N GLU A 197 23.79 9.52 4.08
CA GLU A 197 24.58 9.95 2.94
C GLU A 197 23.88 9.63 1.59
N GLY A 198 22.55 9.70 1.59
CA GLY A 198 21.71 9.45 0.42
C GLY A 198 21.55 8.00 0.01
N GLN A 199 21.97 7.06 0.84
CA GLN A 199 21.84 5.63 0.60
C GLN A 199 20.91 4.99 1.63
N LEU A 200 20.20 3.96 1.24
CA LEU A 200 19.47 3.09 2.16
C LEU A 200 20.49 2.26 2.95
N VAL A 201 20.68 2.58 4.23
CA VAL A 201 21.64 1.89 5.09
C VAL A 201 20.98 0.88 6.02
N PHE A 202 19.70 1.01 6.25
CA PHE A 202 18.96 0.09 7.12
C PHE A 202 17.51 -0.03 6.73
N PHE A 203 17.03 -1.26 6.75
CA PHE A 203 15.62 -1.63 6.74
C PHE A 203 15.40 -2.81 7.67
N ASN A 204 14.41 -2.72 8.53
CA ASN A 204 13.91 -3.86 9.28
C ASN A 204 12.45 -3.66 9.69
N ARG A 205 11.76 -4.77 9.96
CA ARG A 205 10.42 -4.80 10.54
C ARG A 205 10.54 -5.34 11.96
N PHE A 206 9.97 -4.64 12.91
CA PHE A 206 9.94 -5.01 14.33
C PHE A 206 8.50 -5.22 14.77
N ALA A 207 8.18 -6.42 15.24
CA ALA A 207 6.97 -6.67 15.99
C ALA A 207 7.17 -6.21 17.44
N PHE A 208 6.12 -5.71 18.08
CA PHE A 208 6.14 -5.30 19.49
C PHE A 208 4.79 -5.61 20.14
N GLU A 209 4.84 -5.89 21.44
CA GLU A 209 3.64 -6.10 22.24
C GLU A 209 3.26 -4.80 22.97
N GLU A 210 4.24 -4.14 23.57
CA GLU A 210 4.05 -2.91 24.32
C GLU A 210 4.71 -1.69 23.63
N PRO A 211 4.18 -0.48 23.80
CA PRO A 211 4.78 0.73 23.22
C PRO A 211 6.24 0.96 23.62
N ILE A 212 6.68 0.46 24.78
CA ILE A 212 8.06 0.59 25.23
C ILE A 212 9.02 -0.29 24.43
N ASP A 213 8.57 -1.47 23.98
CA ASP A 213 9.38 -2.36 23.13
C ASP A 213 9.65 -1.71 21.78
N MET A 214 8.61 -1.08 21.21
CA MET A 214 8.72 -0.29 19.98
C MET A 214 9.79 0.80 20.12
N LEU A 215 9.75 1.57 21.22
CA LEU A 215 10.73 2.62 21.48
C LEU A 215 12.14 2.04 21.62
N TYR A 216 12.30 0.93 22.32
CA TYR A 216 13.57 0.24 22.47
C TYR A 216 14.16 -0.15 21.11
N TYR A 217 13.40 -0.84 20.26
CA TYR A 217 13.86 -1.23 18.93
C TYR A 217 14.23 -0.03 18.06
N LEU A 218 13.45 1.04 18.12
CA LEU A 218 13.73 2.27 17.38
C LEU A 218 15.07 2.85 17.83
N LEU A 219 15.22 3.17 19.12
CA LEU A 219 16.42 3.86 19.64
C LEU A 219 17.67 2.98 19.56
N PHE A 220 17.57 1.68 19.88
CA PHE A 220 18.67 0.75 19.76
C PHE A 220 19.18 0.65 18.31
N SER A 221 18.28 0.58 17.33
CA SER A 221 18.69 0.54 15.92
C SER A 221 19.38 1.83 15.49
N LEU A 222 18.88 3.00 15.92
CA LEU A 222 19.50 4.29 15.59
C LEU A 222 20.87 4.44 16.24
N GLU A 223 21.04 3.98 17.48
CA GLU A 223 22.33 3.97 18.18
C GLU A 223 23.36 3.09 17.45
N GLN A 224 22.97 1.85 17.07
CA GLN A 224 23.87 0.94 16.35
C GLN A 224 24.30 1.49 14.97
N LEU A 225 23.47 2.31 14.35
CA LEU A 225 23.76 2.97 13.07
C LEU A 225 24.53 4.30 13.24
N ALA A 226 24.82 4.70 14.48
CA ALA A 226 25.38 6.01 14.82
C ALA A 226 24.59 7.17 14.18
N ILE A 227 23.26 7.11 14.31
CA ILE A 227 22.34 8.17 13.89
C ILE A 227 22.05 9.08 15.07
N ASP A 228 22.31 10.38 14.89
CA ASP A 228 22.03 11.39 15.89
C ASP A 228 20.57 11.83 15.82
N THR A 229 19.78 11.49 16.86
CA THR A 229 18.35 11.84 16.96
C THR A 229 18.10 13.33 17.25
N GLU A 230 19.14 14.10 17.60
CA GLU A 230 19.05 15.54 17.80
C GLU A 230 19.08 16.34 16.49
N VAL A 231 19.56 15.73 15.39
CA VAL A 231 19.72 16.41 14.10
C VAL A 231 19.00 15.71 12.94
N THR A 232 18.87 14.37 12.99
CA THR A 232 18.27 13.60 11.90
C THR A 232 16.75 13.58 12.02
N PRO A 233 15.99 14.00 10.99
CA PRO A 233 14.53 14.01 11.07
C PRO A 233 13.95 12.59 11.01
N LEU A 234 12.93 12.35 11.84
CA LEU A 234 12.10 11.15 11.83
C LEU A 234 10.73 11.46 11.19
N TYR A 235 10.38 10.72 10.16
CA TYR A 235 9.09 10.78 9.50
C TYR A 235 8.22 9.59 9.89
N LEU A 236 7.04 9.88 10.42
CA LEU A 236 6.05 8.90 10.86
C LEU A 236 4.99 8.66 9.78
N LEU A 237 4.65 7.39 9.54
CA LEU A 237 3.66 6.92 8.58
C LEU A 237 2.79 5.82 9.20
N GLY A 238 1.67 5.50 8.56
CA GLY A 238 0.82 4.38 8.95
C GLY A 238 -0.02 4.67 10.19
N ASP A 239 -0.27 3.63 11.00
CA ASP A 239 -1.16 3.67 12.17
C ASP A 239 -0.49 4.30 13.40
N ILE A 240 -0.15 5.56 13.28
CA ILE A 240 0.32 6.39 14.40
C ILE A 240 -0.34 7.76 14.34
N ILE A 241 -0.84 8.21 15.49
CA ILE A 241 -1.48 9.54 15.59
C ILE A 241 -0.72 10.42 16.59
N ARG A 242 -0.75 11.72 16.31
CA ARG A 242 -0.27 12.74 17.27
C ARG A 242 -1.09 12.59 18.54
N ASN A 243 -0.55 12.64 19.68
CA ASN A 243 -1.19 12.43 20.99
C ASN A 243 -1.46 10.95 21.38
N SER A 244 -0.97 9.98 20.63
CA SER A 244 -0.93 8.59 21.09
C SER A 244 0.25 8.37 22.05
N GLU A 245 0.17 7.33 22.87
CA GLU A 245 1.25 6.93 23.75
C GLU A 245 2.55 6.66 22.97
N ARG A 246 2.44 5.93 21.83
CA ARG A 246 3.57 5.66 20.91
C ARG A 246 4.24 6.96 20.45
N TYR A 247 3.46 7.96 20.06
CA TYR A 247 3.99 9.26 19.66
C TYR A 247 4.71 9.97 20.80
N TYR A 248 4.12 10.03 22.01
CA TYR A 248 4.74 10.67 23.15
C TYR A 248 6.03 10.01 23.61
N LEU A 249 6.13 8.69 23.54
CA LEU A 249 7.35 7.96 23.83
C LEU A 249 8.48 8.37 22.86
N ILE A 250 8.22 8.39 21.57
CA ILE A 250 9.19 8.83 20.56
C ILE A 250 9.59 10.30 20.76
N TYR A 251 8.61 11.17 21.04
CA TYR A 251 8.81 12.61 21.20
C TYR A 251 9.79 12.99 22.32
N LYS A 252 9.96 12.12 23.32
CA LYS A 252 10.92 12.34 24.41
C LYS A 252 12.38 12.19 23.99
N TYR A 253 12.66 11.47 22.91
CA TYR A 253 14.02 11.06 22.52
C TYR A 253 14.44 11.50 21.12
N VAL A 254 13.51 11.93 20.29
CA VAL A 254 13.77 12.39 18.92
C VAL A 254 13.31 13.83 18.78
N ARG A 255 14.24 14.70 18.37
CA ARG A 255 13.98 16.16 18.33
C ARG A 255 13.10 16.60 17.19
N PHE A 256 13.33 16.08 15.99
CA PHE A 256 12.62 16.47 14.79
C PHE A 256 11.71 15.37 14.30
N ILE A 257 10.42 15.43 14.64
CA ILE A 257 9.40 14.46 14.26
C ILE A 257 8.38 15.10 13.34
N TYR A 258 8.17 14.47 12.20
CA TYR A 258 7.22 14.89 11.19
C TYR A 258 6.29 13.73 10.82
N PHE A 259 5.05 14.04 10.45
CA PHE A 259 4.20 13.09 9.75
C PHE A 259 4.43 13.26 8.25
N LEU A 260 4.70 12.18 7.55
CA LEU A 260 4.88 12.24 6.10
C LEU A 260 3.53 12.62 5.46
N PRO A 261 3.46 13.72 4.71
CA PRO A 261 2.22 14.12 4.06
C PRO A 261 1.86 13.16 2.94
N PRO A 262 0.56 12.89 2.69
CA PRO A 262 0.13 12.15 1.52
C PRO A 262 0.57 12.89 0.24
N GLN A 263 0.76 12.14 -0.84
CA GLN A 263 1.11 12.76 -2.13
C GLN A 263 0.02 13.74 -2.58
N LYS A 264 0.46 14.89 -3.09
CA LYS A 264 -0.45 15.92 -3.61
C LYS A 264 -1.25 15.48 -4.83
N ASN A 265 -0.79 14.42 -5.52
CA ASN A 265 -1.34 13.96 -6.79
C ASN A 265 -2.46 12.92 -6.65
N ASN A 266 -2.70 12.39 -5.45
CA ASN A 266 -3.80 11.47 -5.17
C ASN A 266 -4.75 12.07 -4.14
N PRO A 267 -5.53 13.13 -4.49
CA PRO A 267 -6.51 13.70 -3.57
C PRO A 267 -7.59 12.67 -3.27
N PHE A 268 -8.14 12.74 -2.06
CA PHE A 268 -9.38 12.04 -1.75
C PHE A 268 -10.56 12.73 -2.41
N CYS A 269 -11.50 11.95 -2.90
CA CYS A 269 -12.81 12.47 -3.26
C CYS A 269 -13.49 13.07 -2.01
N GLN A 270 -14.39 14.01 -2.23
CA GLN A 270 -14.98 14.85 -1.17
C GLN A 270 -15.40 14.06 0.07
N ASN A 271 -15.04 14.57 1.26
CA ASN A 271 -15.42 14.12 2.61
C ASN A 271 -14.66 12.91 3.19
N MET A 272 -13.48 12.55 2.70
CA MET A 272 -12.68 11.52 3.35
C MET A 272 -11.80 12.11 4.47
N ASP A 273 -11.72 11.43 5.61
CA ASP A 273 -10.89 11.85 6.75
C ASP A 273 -9.40 11.81 6.38
N PRO A 274 -8.67 12.94 6.53
CA PRO A 274 -7.22 12.98 6.31
C PRO A 274 -6.42 11.97 7.16
N THR A 275 -6.96 11.55 8.31
CA THR A 275 -6.36 10.53 9.17
C THR A 275 -6.36 9.18 8.49
N LEU A 276 -7.45 8.83 7.80
CA LEU A 276 -7.58 7.58 7.05
C LEU A 276 -6.55 7.51 5.91
N ALA A 277 -6.29 8.64 5.23
CA ALA A 277 -5.27 8.75 4.20
C ALA A 277 -3.88 8.38 4.73
N ARG A 278 -3.54 8.91 5.89
CA ARG A 278 -2.24 8.69 6.51
C ARG A 278 -2.07 7.26 7.02
N GLN A 279 -3.11 6.70 7.64
CA GLN A 279 -3.11 5.31 8.10
C GLN A 279 -2.94 4.32 6.94
N ASN A 280 -3.47 4.66 5.77
CA ASN A 280 -3.38 3.85 4.56
C ASN A 280 -2.38 4.41 3.54
N PHE A 281 -1.33 5.08 4.01
CA PHE A 281 -0.38 5.82 3.18
C PHE A 281 0.15 5.00 2.00
N ILE A 282 0.67 3.79 2.24
CA ILE A 282 1.24 2.96 1.19
C ILE A 282 0.15 2.47 0.24
N LEU A 283 -1.00 2.01 0.76
CA LEU A 283 -2.12 1.54 -0.04
C LEU A 283 -2.63 2.61 -1.04
N THR A 284 -2.57 3.88 -0.66
CA THR A 284 -2.96 5.01 -1.50
C THR A 284 -1.89 5.45 -2.50
N HIS A 285 -0.65 4.93 -2.41
CA HIS A 285 0.48 5.26 -3.29
C HIS A 285 0.77 4.19 -4.35
N THR A 286 -0.12 3.25 -4.55
CA THR A 286 0.02 2.17 -5.53
C THR A 286 -0.51 2.51 -6.93
N PHE A 287 -1.08 3.70 -7.12
CA PHE A 287 -1.74 4.13 -8.36
C PHE A 287 -0.88 5.03 -9.23
#